data_5269a84027da10eff46333c11a64c991
#
_entry.id   5269a84027da10eff46333c11a64c991
#
_cell.length_a   1.000
_cell.length_b   1.000
_cell.length_c   1.000
_cell.angle_alpha   90.00
_cell.angle_beta   90.00
_cell.angle_gamma   90.00
#
_symmetry.space_group_name_H-M   'P 1'
#
loop_
_entity.id
_entity.type
_entity.pdbx_description
1 polymer ?
#
loop_
_entity_poly.entity_id
_entity_poly.type
_entity_poly.pdbx_seq_one_letter_code
_entity_poly.pdbx_strand_id
1 'polypeptide(L)'
;SQDSEGIIRNRTIWKDTIKVFEFEKTLSKTDFINGFISVNLKKDKYKVTLRFSNTNVGFDRIIEIKDSILNDFYEKNVISKPIFTYQVEENSFIPHILKNNINFSIKNNKIIVPVSFNYNINKFWYRLKFVKSFSEGLTWESDFEKQDYVIPIKNQIPIFIKSESRILLNFKEIQKVNDKNFGYIIIDFPSENLVPGNYNLQITNTFDQDTTSFDFQVIWVEKPFILQKPRYAIESMYYILTDEEYKEMLNADYQDYSKLIIDYWKRQDPTPETPYNEAMAEYFKRVDFALFNFKTFSDKNGVKTDKGKVYILFGQPTSIEKKLKEDDTYEIWNYKHLNKKFIFQSKSNDSFKLIEIQEGVN
;
A
#
# COMPACT_ATOMS: atom_id res chain seq x y z
N SER A 1 6.64 -4.18 28.63
CA SER A 1 7.97 -4.79 28.42
C SER A 1 8.45 -5.47 29.67
N GLN A 2 9.17 -6.56 29.50
CA GLN A 2 9.74 -7.39 30.56
C GLN A 2 11.25 -7.50 30.31
N ASP A 3 12.06 -7.33 31.35
CA ASP A 3 13.52 -7.41 31.22
C ASP A 3 14.05 -8.87 31.22
N SER A 4 15.38 -9.02 31.21
CA SER A 4 16.06 -10.32 31.23
C SER A 4 15.79 -11.15 32.51
N GLU A 5 15.40 -10.51 33.61
CA GLU A 5 15.04 -11.15 34.88
C GLU A 5 13.54 -11.49 34.96
N GLY A 6 12.76 -11.18 33.95
CA GLY A 6 11.32 -11.40 33.90
C GLY A 6 10.49 -10.32 34.60
N ILE A 7 11.10 -9.22 35.02
CA ILE A 7 10.42 -8.13 35.72
C ILE A 7 9.74 -7.19 34.72
N ILE A 8 8.48 -6.85 34.96
CA ILE A 8 7.76 -5.88 34.14
C ILE A 8 8.28 -4.48 34.42
N ARG A 9 8.98 -3.88 33.44
CA ARG A 9 9.57 -2.52 33.56
C ARG A 9 8.67 -1.43 33.04
N ASN A 10 7.79 -1.74 32.11
CA ASN A 10 6.83 -0.76 31.58
C ASN A 10 5.52 -1.43 31.18
N ARG A 11 4.41 -0.79 31.54
CA ARG A 11 3.07 -1.15 31.07
C ARG A 11 2.34 0.12 30.65
N THR A 12 2.16 0.29 29.35
CA THR A 12 1.45 1.43 28.79
C THR A 12 0.18 0.95 28.11
N ILE A 13 -0.91 1.67 28.28
CA ILE A 13 -2.18 1.39 27.65
C ILE A 13 -2.49 2.54 26.70
N TRP A 14 -2.74 2.18 25.45
CA TRP A 14 -3.28 3.10 24.45
C TRP A 14 -4.73 2.71 24.16
N LYS A 15 -5.61 3.69 24.15
CA LYS A 15 -7.03 3.52 23.79
C LYS A 15 -7.37 4.52 22.70
N ASP A 16 -8.07 4.08 21.70
CA ASP A 16 -8.64 4.94 20.68
C ASP A 16 -10.05 4.49 20.33
N THR A 17 -10.86 5.41 19.85
CA THR A 17 -12.24 5.15 19.44
C THR A 17 -12.45 5.78 18.09
N ILE A 18 -12.81 4.97 17.10
CA ILE A 18 -13.18 5.45 15.77
C ILE A 18 -14.69 5.31 15.61
N LYS A 19 -15.29 6.38 15.12
CA LYS A 19 -16.67 6.36 14.64
C LYS A 19 -16.66 6.17 13.13
N VAL A 20 -17.20 5.08 12.66
CA VAL A 20 -17.40 4.79 11.24
C VAL A 20 -18.84 5.05 10.89
N PHE A 21 -19.09 6.02 10.02
CA PHE A 21 -20.44 6.46 9.66
C PHE A 21 -21.03 5.70 8.47
N GLU A 22 -20.18 5.03 7.69
CA GLU A 22 -20.57 4.28 6.51
C GLU A 22 -20.26 2.80 6.71
N PHE A 23 -21.26 1.94 6.51
CA PHE A 23 -21.10 0.49 6.71
C PHE A 23 -19.99 -0.09 5.81
N GLU A 24 -19.89 0.38 4.56
CA GLU A 24 -18.86 -0.05 3.60
C GLU A 24 -17.44 0.15 4.13
N LYS A 25 -17.20 1.22 4.88
CA LYS A 25 -15.89 1.47 5.51
C LYS A 25 -15.55 0.47 6.61
N THR A 26 -16.55 -0.15 7.23
CA THR A 26 -16.30 -1.21 8.23
C THR A 26 -15.79 -2.49 7.59
N LEU A 27 -16.02 -2.67 6.28
CA LEU A 27 -15.60 -3.80 5.49
C LEU A 27 -14.31 -3.52 4.70
N SER A 28 -13.79 -2.29 4.77
CA SER A 28 -12.58 -1.89 4.08
C SER A 28 -11.39 -2.74 4.56
N LYS A 29 -10.59 -3.22 3.61
CA LYS A 29 -9.33 -3.94 3.89
C LYS A 29 -8.12 -3.01 3.95
N THR A 30 -8.33 -1.75 3.64
CA THR A 30 -7.29 -0.72 3.49
C THR A 30 -7.40 0.40 4.51
N ASP A 31 -8.60 0.61 5.07
CA ASP A 31 -8.80 1.54 6.17
C ASP A 31 -8.46 0.85 7.50
N PHE A 32 -7.51 1.38 8.22
CA PHE A 32 -7.06 0.85 9.51
C PHE A 32 -6.75 1.95 10.50
N ILE A 33 -6.86 1.61 11.77
CA ILE A 33 -6.53 2.49 12.89
C ILE A 33 -5.03 2.40 13.15
N ASN A 34 -4.37 3.53 13.13
CA ASN A 34 -2.96 3.64 13.45
C ASN A 34 -2.75 4.22 14.84
N GLY A 35 -1.81 3.65 15.56
CA GLY A 35 -1.38 4.15 16.85
C GLY A 35 0.10 3.85 17.10
N PHE A 36 0.69 4.55 18.05
CA PHE A 36 2.03 4.26 18.55
C PHE A 36 2.08 4.39 20.06
N ILE A 37 3.02 3.68 20.66
CA ILE A 37 3.32 3.78 22.07
C ILE A 37 4.83 4.03 22.21
N SER A 38 5.19 5.10 22.91
CA SER A 38 6.57 5.37 23.29
C SER A 38 6.83 4.87 24.70
N VAL A 39 7.94 4.17 24.89
CA VAL A 39 8.37 3.68 26.18
C VAL A 39 9.83 4.09 26.45
N ASN A 40 10.12 4.58 27.64
CA ASN A 40 11.47 4.87 28.06
C ASN A 40 12.02 3.64 28.77
N LEU A 41 13.07 3.05 28.21
CA LEU A 41 13.72 1.86 28.73
C LEU A 41 15.19 2.15 29.04
N LYS A 42 15.71 1.61 30.16
CA LYS A 42 17.14 1.58 30.44
C LYS A 42 17.82 0.57 29.52
N LYS A 43 19.16 0.60 29.45
CA LYS A 43 19.93 -0.38 28.69
C LYS A 43 19.71 -1.78 29.29
N ASP A 44 19.03 -2.65 28.54
CA ASP A 44 18.82 -4.07 28.88
C ASP A 44 18.19 -4.81 27.69
N LYS A 45 18.03 -6.12 27.81
CA LYS A 45 17.25 -6.94 26.89
C LYS A 45 15.80 -6.98 27.35
N TYR A 46 14.87 -6.70 26.44
CA TYR A 46 13.45 -6.66 26.76
C TYR A 46 12.64 -7.61 25.89
N LYS A 47 11.69 -8.30 26.52
CA LYS A 47 10.57 -8.97 25.83
C LYS A 47 9.42 -7.97 25.77
N VAL A 48 8.94 -7.66 24.57
CA VAL A 48 7.79 -6.78 24.36
C VAL A 48 6.58 -7.60 24.02
N THR A 49 5.51 -7.49 24.81
CA THR A 49 4.23 -8.12 24.55
C THR A 49 3.20 -7.05 24.24
N LEU A 50 2.60 -7.14 23.06
CA LEU A 50 1.50 -6.28 22.64
C LEU A 50 0.18 -7.05 22.76
N ARG A 51 -0.77 -6.51 23.50
CA ARG A 51 -2.12 -7.07 23.60
C ARG A 51 -3.10 -6.12 22.94
N PHE A 52 -3.81 -6.60 21.92
CA PHE A 52 -4.86 -5.90 21.23
C PHE A 52 -6.20 -6.45 21.72
N SER A 53 -7.09 -5.59 22.17
CA SER A 53 -8.45 -5.97 22.54
C SER A 53 -9.44 -4.98 21.94
N ASN A 54 -10.55 -5.49 21.42
CA ASN A 54 -11.69 -4.71 21.00
C ASN A 54 -12.86 -5.05 21.92
N THR A 55 -13.25 -4.10 22.76
CA THR A 55 -14.30 -4.30 23.77
C THR A 55 -15.69 -4.49 23.18
N ASN A 56 -15.93 -4.01 21.97
CA ASN A 56 -17.25 -4.09 21.32
C ASN A 56 -17.50 -5.41 20.59
N VAL A 57 -16.42 -6.12 20.19
CA VAL A 57 -16.51 -7.34 19.36
C VAL A 57 -15.94 -8.56 20.09
N GLY A 58 -15.49 -8.39 21.34
CA GLY A 58 -14.88 -9.51 22.11
C GLY A 58 -13.55 -10.02 21.51
N PHE A 59 -12.89 -9.23 20.69
CA PHE A 59 -11.62 -9.60 20.06
C PHE A 59 -10.46 -9.35 21.02
N ASP A 60 -9.66 -10.37 21.25
CA ASP A 60 -8.41 -10.28 22.01
C ASP A 60 -7.29 -11.02 21.28
N ARG A 61 -6.22 -10.32 20.96
CA ARG A 61 -5.04 -10.89 20.30
C ARG A 61 -3.77 -10.46 21.00
N ILE A 62 -2.93 -11.42 21.33
CA ILE A 62 -1.61 -11.18 21.90
C ILE A 62 -0.57 -11.39 20.81
N ILE A 63 0.30 -10.40 20.62
CA ILE A 63 1.49 -10.48 19.77
C ILE A 63 2.71 -10.34 20.66
N GLU A 64 3.55 -11.37 20.67
CA GLU A 64 4.84 -11.32 21.34
C GLU A 64 5.93 -10.97 20.34
N ILE A 65 6.62 -9.88 20.59
CA ILE A 65 7.83 -9.48 19.86
C ILE A 65 9.00 -9.98 20.70
N LYS A 66 9.67 -11.01 20.22
CA LYS A 66 10.83 -11.61 20.89
C LYS A 66 12.15 -10.92 20.57
N ASP A 67 12.13 -9.73 20.01
CA ASP A 67 13.35 -8.98 19.73
C ASP A 67 13.98 -8.43 21.02
N SER A 68 15.21 -8.80 21.24
CA SER A 68 16.05 -8.15 22.27
C SER A 68 16.35 -6.72 21.80
N ILE A 69 15.71 -5.74 22.40
CA ILE A 69 16.09 -4.34 22.20
C ILE A 69 17.38 -4.11 22.98
N LEU A 70 18.51 -4.21 22.27
CA LEU A 70 19.80 -3.79 22.81
C LEU A 70 19.88 -2.28 22.65
N ASN A 71 19.99 -1.56 23.75
CA ASN A 71 20.18 -0.10 23.71
C ASN A 71 21.68 0.25 23.60
N ASP A 72 22.36 -0.32 22.57
CA ASP A 72 23.76 0.02 22.26
C ASP A 72 23.89 1.34 21.47
N PHE A 73 22.77 1.99 21.18
CA PHE A 73 22.71 3.21 20.36
C PHE A 73 23.61 4.33 20.91
N TYR A 74 23.79 4.38 22.23
CA TYR A 74 24.60 5.40 22.89
C TYR A 74 26.08 5.03 23.04
N GLU A 75 26.47 3.80 22.80
CA GLU A 75 27.83 3.32 23.07
C GLU A 75 28.62 2.94 21.82
N LYS A 76 27.94 2.52 20.77
CA LYS A 76 28.53 2.05 19.49
C LYS A 76 28.13 2.94 18.33
N ASN A 77 28.88 2.85 17.22
CA ASN A 77 28.39 3.33 15.95
C ASN A 77 27.25 2.41 15.51
N VAL A 78 26.06 2.95 15.34
CA VAL A 78 24.86 2.15 15.03
C VAL A 78 24.13 2.75 13.84
N ILE A 79 23.83 1.91 12.89
CA ILE A 79 22.86 2.18 11.83
C ILE A 79 21.58 1.45 12.22
N SER A 80 20.58 2.20 12.64
CA SER A 80 19.32 1.64 13.13
C SER A 80 18.41 1.18 12.00
N LYS A 81 17.32 0.47 12.34
CA LYS A 81 16.32 0.04 11.36
C LYS A 81 15.73 1.24 10.62
N PRO A 82 15.59 1.16 9.29
CA PRO A 82 14.98 2.22 8.49
C PRO A 82 13.52 2.45 8.87
N ILE A 83 13.10 3.70 8.80
CA ILE A 83 11.71 4.11 8.87
C ILE A 83 11.30 4.52 7.47
N PHE A 84 10.43 3.75 6.83
CA PHE A 84 9.90 4.07 5.52
C PHE A 84 8.77 5.07 5.64
N THR A 85 8.88 6.18 4.92
CA THR A 85 7.96 7.31 5.00
C THR A 85 7.64 7.83 3.61
N TYR A 86 6.62 8.68 3.53
CA TYR A 86 6.43 9.57 2.40
C TYR A 86 6.30 11.02 2.89
N GLN A 87 6.85 11.94 2.12
CA GLN A 87 6.89 13.35 2.45
C GLN A 87 5.59 14.03 1.98
N VAL A 88 4.93 14.76 2.88
CA VAL A 88 3.71 15.53 2.57
C VAL A 88 3.98 17.03 2.49
N GLU A 89 4.93 17.52 3.29
CA GLU A 89 5.39 18.91 3.33
C GLU A 89 6.89 18.93 3.61
N GLU A 90 7.56 20.08 3.50
CA GLU A 90 9.01 20.26 3.61
C GLU A 90 9.47 19.70 4.94
N ASN A 91 9.27 19.27 5.82
CA ASN A 91 9.75 18.62 7.06
C ASN A 91 8.68 17.76 7.73
N SER A 92 7.69 17.34 6.98
CA SER A 92 6.60 16.54 7.48
C SER A 92 6.53 15.20 6.75
N PHE A 93 6.69 14.12 7.49
CA PHE A 93 6.74 12.77 6.96
C PHE A 93 5.65 11.91 7.60
N ILE A 94 5.02 11.06 6.80
CA ILE A 94 4.08 10.06 7.29
C ILE A 94 4.72 8.68 7.13
N PRO A 95 4.84 7.88 8.21
CA PRO A 95 5.41 6.54 8.11
C PRO A 95 4.48 5.58 7.38
N HIS A 96 5.06 4.70 6.56
CA HIS A 96 4.34 3.54 6.03
C HIS A 96 4.14 2.52 7.15
N ILE A 97 2.89 2.27 7.53
CA ILE A 97 2.56 1.31 8.59
C ILE A 97 2.30 -0.07 7.99
N LEU A 98 3.30 -0.63 7.32
CA LEU A 98 3.23 -1.86 6.53
C LEU A 98 4.35 -2.84 6.89
N LYS A 99 4.64 -3.04 8.17
CA LYS A 99 5.74 -3.91 8.63
C LYS A 99 7.09 -3.58 7.97
N ASN A 100 7.45 -2.30 7.91
CA ASN A 100 8.66 -1.79 7.24
C ASN A 100 8.65 -2.01 5.71
N ASN A 101 7.51 -1.90 5.06
CA ASN A 101 7.40 -1.92 3.60
C ASN A 101 6.87 -0.59 3.08
N ILE A 102 7.02 -0.38 1.79
CA ILE A 102 6.56 0.83 1.08
C ILE A 102 5.29 0.48 0.28
N ASN A 103 4.31 1.37 0.28
CA ASN A 103 3.14 1.23 -0.59
C ASN A 103 3.44 1.76 -1.99
N PHE A 104 3.24 0.93 -3.00
CA PHE A 104 3.47 1.23 -4.41
C PHE A 104 2.68 2.44 -4.93
N SER A 105 1.46 2.67 -4.44
CA SER A 105 0.61 3.76 -4.91
C SER A 105 0.98 5.15 -4.34
N ILE A 106 1.96 5.23 -3.45
CA ILE A 106 2.34 6.47 -2.77
C ILE A 106 3.62 7.03 -3.38
N LYS A 107 3.58 8.32 -3.74
CA LYS A 107 4.72 9.08 -4.29
C LYS A 107 5.53 9.75 -3.16
N ASN A 108 6.69 10.31 -3.51
CA ASN A 108 7.59 11.04 -2.58
C ASN A 108 8.09 10.21 -1.40
N ASN A 109 8.44 8.96 -1.65
CA ASN A 109 8.94 8.07 -0.62
C ASN A 109 10.33 8.48 -0.12
N LYS A 110 10.52 8.44 1.20
CA LYS A 110 11.78 8.72 1.87
C LYS A 110 12.09 7.59 2.86
N ILE A 111 13.36 7.21 2.91
CA ILE A 111 13.85 6.25 3.89
C ILE A 111 14.64 7.03 4.93
N ILE A 112 14.16 7.06 6.16
CA ILE A 112 14.80 7.76 7.28
C ILE A 112 15.46 6.73 8.15
N VAL A 113 16.79 6.87 8.35
CA VAL A 113 17.57 5.91 9.13
C VAL A 113 18.22 6.64 10.29
N PRO A 114 17.82 6.35 11.53
CA PRO A 114 18.50 6.88 12.70
C PRO A 114 19.90 6.29 12.80
N VAL A 115 20.89 7.14 13.11
CA VAL A 115 22.31 6.76 13.21
C VAL A 115 22.96 7.35 14.45
N SER A 116 23.88 6.59 15.05
CA SER A 116 24.84 7.10 16.03
C SER A 116 26.25 6.87 15.49
N PHE A 117 27.12 7.87 15.62
CA PHE A 117 28.41 7.82 14.96
C PHE A 117 29.45 8.72 15.65
N ASN A 118 30.74 8.39 15.50
CA ASN A 118 31.84 9.16 16.00
C ASN A 118 32.04 10.49 15.24
N TYR A 119 32.75 11.44 15.81
CA TYR A 119 33.00 12.77 15.22
C TYR A 119 33.60 12.77 13.82
N ASN A 120 34.42 11.78 13.53
CA ASN A 120 35.14 11.68 12.25
C ASN A 120 34.26 11.24 11.08
N ILE A 121 33.02 10.80 11.35
CA ILE A 121 32.10 10.39 10.34
C ILE A 121 31.26 11.59 9.91
N ASN A 122 31.39 11.98 8.64
CA ASN A 122 30.64 13.10 8.07
C ASN A 122 29.73 12.68 6.94
N LYS A 123 29.80 11.44 6.48
CA LYS A 123 28.95 10.89 5.42
C LYS A 123 28.80 9.38 5.57
N PHE A 124 27.72 8.85 5.04
CA PHE A 124 27.46 7.43 4.84
C PHE A 124 27.36 7.14 3.36
N TRP A 125 27.82 5.97 2.94
CA TRP A 125 27.52 5.47 1.62
C TRP A 125 26.30 4.57 1.70
N TYR A 126 25.43 4.61 0.68
CA TYR A 126 24.31 3.67 0.57
C TYR A 126 24.19 3.08 -0.82
N ARG A 127 23.64 1.87 -0.88
CA ARG A 127 23.21 1.18 -2.09
C ARG A 127 21.79 0.69 -1.91
N LEU A 128 20.90 1.13 -2.78
CA LEU A 128 19.49 0.74 -2.82
C LEU A 128 19.25 -0.01 -4.11
N LYS A 129 18.81 -1.27 -4.03
CA LYS A 129 18.71 -2.16 -5.18
C LYS A 129 17.40 -2.92 -5.18
N PHE A 130 16.76 -3.03 -6.36
CA PHE A 130 15.73 -4.03 -6.63
C PHE A 130 16.40 -5.43 -6.69
N VAL A 131 15.82 -6.40 -5.99
CA VAL A 131 16.37 -7.75 -5.90
C VAL A 131 15.64 -8.70 -6.83
N LYS A 132 14.32 -8.73 -6.72
CA LYS A 132 13.45 -9.58 -7.54
C LYS A 132 11.99 -9.19 -7.39
N SER A 133 11.20 -9.51 -8.41
CA SER A 133 9.74 -9.42 -8.37
C SER A 133 9.13 -10.44 -7.42
N PHE A 134 7.84 -10.30 -7.15
CA PHE A 134 7.06 -11.35 -6.50
C PHE A 134 6.88 -12.53 -7.46
N SER A 135 6.68 -13.73 -6.90
CA SER A 135 6.54 -14.96 -7.69
C SER A 135 5.14 -15.16 -8.28
N GLU A 136 4.14 -14.41 -7.81
CA GLU A 136 2.75 -14.62 -8.16
C GLU A 136 2.03 -13.34 -8.59
N GLY A 137 1.07 -13.49 -9.49
CA GLY A 137 0.23 -12.42 -9.98
C GLY A 137 0.93 -11.52 -11.00
N LEU A 138 0.44 -10.28 -11.13
CA LEU A 138 1.09 -9.27 -11.96
C LEU A 138 2.47 -8.95 -11.37
N THR A 139 3.50 -9.11 -12.18
CA THR A 139 4.91 -8.96 -11.81
C THR A 139 5.57 -7.86 -12.65
N TRP A 140 6.59 -7.22 -12.09
CA TRP A 140 7.38 -6.18 -12.74
C TRP A 140 8.84 -6.62 -12.82
N GLU A 141 9.48 -6.32 -13.92
CA GLU A 141 10.93 -6.43 -14.05
C GLU A 141 11.55 -5.06 -13.76
N SER A 142 12.71 -5.07 -13.11
CA SER A 142 13.48 -3.86 -12.85
C SER A 142 14.96 -4.22 -12.66
N ASP A 143 15.81 -3.39 -13.21
CA ASP A 143 17.26 -3.39 -12.99
C ASP A 143 17.68 -2.24 -12.05
N PHE A 144 16.72 -1.65 -11.34
CA PHE A 144 16.96 -0.48 -10.50
C PHE A 144 18.04 -0.72 -9.45
N GLU A 145 19.06 0.11 -9.52
CA GLU A 145 20.10 0.22 -8.50
C GLU A 145 20.53 1.67 -8.39
N LYS A 146 20.53 2.20 -7.17
CA LYS A 146 21.03 3.53 -6.84
C LYS A 146 22.06 3.43 -5.72
N GLN A 147 23.18 4.10 -5.91
CA GLN A 147 24.19 4.22 -4.87
C GLN A 147 24.71 5.64 -4.82
N ASP A 148 24.92 6.15 -3.61
CA ASP A 148 25.36 7.53 -3.40
C ASP A 148 25.88 7.71 -1.97
N TYR A 149 26.37 8.90 -1.68
CA TYR A 149 26.70 9.35 -0.32
C TYR A 149 25.60 10.23 0.24
N VAL A 150 25.37 10.08 1.54
CA VAL A 150 24.42 10.91 2.29
C VAL A 150 25.06 11.48 3.54
N ILE A 151 24.79 12.77 3.79
CA ILE A 151 25.30 13.47 4.96
C ILE A 151 24.24 13.35 6.06
N PRO A 152 24.64 12.93 7.30
CA PRO A 152 23.69 12.83 8.39
C PRO A 152 23.28 14.21 8.92
N ILE A 153 22.01 14.36 9.23
CA ILE A 153 21.49 15.50 9.99
C ILE A 153 21.78 15.22 11.47
N LYS A 154 22.60 16.07 12.07
CA LYS A 154 23.15 15.87 13.42
C LYS A 154 22.28 16.50 14.49
N ASN A 155 22.42 15.98 15.73
CA ASN A 155 21.76 16.48 16.93
C ASN A 155 20.22 16.44 16.89
N GLN A 156 19.67 15.57 16.07
CA GLN A 156 18.25 15.34 15.96
C GLN A 156 17.95 13.85 15.89
N ILE A 157 16.85 13.44 16.47
CA ILE A 157 16.32 12.07 16.37
C ILE A 157 14.88 12.11 15.87
N PRO A 158 14.46 11.12 15.05
CA PRO A 158 13.08 11.00 14.65
C PRO A 158 12.20 10.59 15.83
N ILE A 159 11.05 11.24 15.94
CA ILE A 159 10.01 10.94 16.93
C ILE A 159 8.66 10.84 16.23
N PHE A 160 7.78 9.97 16.74
CA PHE A 160 6.41 9.91 16.26
C PHE A 160 5.52 10.84 17.08
N ILE A 161 4.66 11.56 16.38
CA ILE A 161 3.61 12.39 16.99
C ILE A 161 2.25 12.03 16.38
N LYS A 162 1.19 12.11 17.19
CA LYS A 162 -0.19 11.93 16.70
C LYS A 162 -0.76 13.30 16.36
N SER A 163 -1.21 13.46 15.11
CA SER A 163 -1.93 14.63 14.64
C SER A 163 -3.28 14.19 14.10
N GLU A 164 -4.37 14.54 14.79
CA GLU A 164 -5.72 14.15 14.45
C GLU A 164 -5.85 12.63 14.17
N SER A 165 -6.02 12.26 12.91
CA SER A 165 -6.15 10.87 12.44
C SER A 165 -4.85 10.25 11.93
N ARG A 166 -3.73 10.99 11.93
CA ARG A 166 -2.46 10.56 11.29
C ARG A 166 -1.33 10.48 12.30
N ILE A 167 -0.38 9.61 12.03
CA ILE A 167 0.91 9.57 12.71
C ILE A 167 1.90 10.30 11.82
N LEU A 168 2.53 11.34 12.37
CA LEU A 168 3.60 12.07 11.72
C LEU A 168 4.92 11.66 12.33
N LEU A 169 5.96 11.63 11.51
CA LEU A 169 7.32 11.57 11.94
C LEU A 169 7.88 12.99 11.98
N ASN A 170 8.33 13.40 13.14
CA ASN A 170 8.97 14.69 13.38
C ASN A 170 10.38 14.48 13.92
N PHE A 171 11.13 15.57 14.09
CA PHE A 171 12.50 15.51 14.60
C PHE A 171 12.64 16.33 15.88
N LYS A 172 13.27 15.71 16.86
CA LYS A 172 13.56 16.35 18.16
C LYS A 172 15.04 16.59 18.31
N GLU A 173 15.41 17.80 18.69
CA GLU A 173 16.78 18.11 19.06
C GLU A 173 17.21 17.36 20.32
N ILE A 174 18.43 16.88 20.31
CA ILE A 174 19.07 16.20 21.44
C ILE A 174 20.45 16.79 21.70
N GLN A 175 20.83 16.80 22.96
CA GLN A 175 22.18 17.18 23.35
C GLN A 175 23.14 16.01 23.07
N LYS A 176 24.43 16.35 22.88
CA LYS A 176 25.48 15.36 22.74
C LYS A 176 25.60 14.52 24.01
N VAL A 177 25.87 13.23 23.80
CA VAL A 177 26.12 12.29 24.88
C VAL A 177 27.44 11.57 24.57
N ASN A 178 28.42 11.64 25.48
CA ASN A 178 29.67 10.88 25.43
C ASN A 178 30.44 10.96 24.11
N ASP A 179 30.74 12.14 23.59
CA ASP A 179 31.50 12.35 22.35
C ASP A 179 30.94 11.70 21.08
N LYS A 180 29.70 11.24 21.11
CA LYS A 180 29.00 10.73 19.94
C LYS A 180 28.02 11.73 19.38
N ASN A 181 27.92 11.71 18.05
CA ASN A 181 26.84 12.37 17.32
C ASN A 181 25.66 11.42 17.17
N PHE A 182 24.49 11.96 17.37
CA PHE A 182 23.23 11.31 17.05
C PHE A 182 22.59 12.08 15.92
N GLY A 183 21.91 11.35 15.05
CA GLY A 183 21.25 11.97 13.94
C GLY A 183 20.46 10.97 13.10
N TYR A 184 20.18 11.36 11.90
CA TYR A 184 19.54 10.51 10.91
C TYR A 184 20.02 10.86 9.51
N ILE A 185 19.93 9.91 8.63
CA ILE A 185 20.09 10.12 7.18
C ILE A 185 18.74 10.00 6.51
N ILE A 186 18.55 10.76 5.43
CA ILE A 186 17.38 10.68 4.55
C ILE A 186 17.86 10.20 3.19
N ILE A 187 17.27 9.11 2.72
CA ILE A 187 17.53 8.55 1.41
C ILE A 187 16.26 8.70 0.58
N ASP A 188 16.39 9.36 -0.57
CA ASP A 188 15.29 9.50 -1.52
C ASP A 188 15.09 8.21 -2.29
N PHE A 189 13.86 7.71 -2.26
CA PHE A 189 13.46 6.63 -3.14
C PHE A 189 12.78 7.23 -4.38
N PRO A 190 13.40 7.15 -5.56
CA PRO A 190 12.86 7.75 -6.76
C PRO A 190 11.54 7.09 -7.17
N SER A 191 10.48 7.89 -7.28
CA SER A 191 9.13 7.37 -7.57
C SER A 191 9.03 6.75 -8.96
N GLU A 192 9.83 7.22 -9.91
CA GLU A 192 9.93 6.71 -11.28
C GLU A 192 10.46 5.26 -11.37
N ASN A 193 11.13 4.79 -10.33
CA ASN A 193 11.71 3.45 -10.28
C ASN A 193 10.99 2.52 -9.28
N LEU A 194 9.93 3.01 -8.64
CA LEU A 194 9.21 2.29 -7.60
C LEU A 194 8.29 1.24 -8.21
N VAL A 195 8.71 0.00 -8.30
CA VAL A 195 7.89 -1.13 -8.75
C VAL A 195 7.66 -2.14 -7.61
N PRO A 196 6.55 -2.89 -7.61
CA PRO A 196 6.34 -3.96 -6.63
C PRO A 196 7.41 -5.05 -6.69
N GLY A 197 7.96 -5.39 -5.53
CA GLY A 197 8.99 -6.41 -5.42
C GLY A 197 9.82 -6.32 -4.14
N ASN A 198 10.91 -7.08 -4.12
CA ASN A 198 11.84 -7.15 -3.00
C ASN A 198 13.03 -6.23 -3.27
N TYR A 199 13.41 -5.50 -2.25
CA TYR A 199 14.51 -4.54 -2.28
C TYR A 199 15.50 -4.80 -1.16
N ASN A 200 16.74 -4.37 -1.38
CA ASN A 200 17.79 -4.39 -0.38
C ASN A 200 18.41 -2.99 -0.27
N LEU A 201 18.54 -2.49 0.96
CA LEU A 201 19.23 -1.26 1.31
C LEU A 201 20.47 -1.61 2.09
N GLN A 202 21.64 -1.28 1.58
CA GLN A 202 22.90 -1.36 2.28
C GLN A 202 23.36 0.04 2.68
N ILE A 203 23.84 0.19 3.90
CA ILE A 203 24.38 1.45 4.39
C ILE A 203 25.73 1.16 5.02
N THR A 204 26.75 1.88 4.58
CA THR A 204 28.13 1.73 5.02
C THR A 204 28.58 3.01 5.70
N ASN A 205 29.12 2.86 6.89
CA ASN A 205 29.88 3.89 7.54
C ASN A 205 31.24 4.06 6.82
N THR A 206 31.52 5.24 6.33
CA THR A 206 32.73 5.51 5.54
C THR A 206 34.04 5.50 6.32
N PHE A 207 33.99 5.44 7.65
CA PHE A 207 35.19 5.39 8.49
C PHE A 207 35.58 3.94 8.85
N ASP A 208 34.64 3.17 9.40
CA ASP A 208 34.90 1.80 9.86
C ASP A 208 34.63 0.76 8.76
N GLN A 209 34.03 1.19 7.65
CA GLN A 209 33.55 0.36 6.55
C GLN A 209 32.53 -0.71 6.97
N ASP A 210 31.96 -0.56 8.18
CA ASP A 210 30.88 -1.41 8.65
C ASP A 210 29.63 -1.21 7.80
N THR A 211 29.12 -2.30 7.23
CA THR A 211 27.94 -2.31 6.38
C THR A 211 26.77 -2.98 7.08
N THR A 212 25.66 -2.30 7.12
CA THR A 212 24.39 -2.86 7.59
C THR A 212 23.42 -3.00 6.41
N SER A 213 22.75 -4.14 6.32
CA SER A 213 21.84 -4.48 5.22
C SER A 213 20.41 -4.66 5.75
N PHE A 214 19.44 -4.12 5.00
CA PHE A 214 18.03 -4.18 5.32
C PHE A 214 17.23 -4.63 4.09
N ASP A 215 16.48 -5.71 4.25
CA ASP A 215 15.55 -6.17 3.24
C ASP A 215 14.17 -5.58 3.52
N PHE A 216 13.48 -5.15 2.45
CA PHE A 216 12.13 -4.64 2.51
C PHE A 216 11.38 -4.90 1.20
N GLN A 217 10.11 -4.57 1.17
CA GLN A 217 9.27 -4.77 0.00
C GLN A 217 8.56 -3.49 -0.40
N VAL A 218 8.39 -3.31 -1.69
CA VAL A 218 7.39 -2.41 -2.25
C VAL A 218 6.17 -3.24 -2.57
N ILE A 219 5.05 -2.97 -1.91
CA ILE A 219 3.81 -3.73 -2.04
C ILE A 219 2.68 -2.87 -2.57
N TRP A 220 1.88 -3.41 -3.44
CA TRP A 220 0.63 -2.76 -3.86
C TRP A 220 -0.49 -3.20 -2.91
N VAL A 221 -0.78 -2.35 -1.90
CA VAL A 221 -1.74 -2.68 -0.83
C VAL A 221 -3.15 -2.89 -1.38
N GLU A 222 -3.59 -2.01 -2.27
CA GLU A 222 -4.91 -2.07 -2.90
C GLU A 222 -4.90 -2.80 -4.26
N LYS A 223 -3.94 -3.72 -4.44
CA LYS A 223 -3.84 -4.48 -5.70
C LYS A 223 -5.17 -5.19 -5.99
N PRO A 224 -5.81 -4.93 -7.13
CA PRO A 224 -7.00 -5.63 -7.54
C PRO A 224 -6.81 -7.15 -7.53
N PHE A 225 -7.81 -7.86 -7.03
CA PHE A 225 -7.76 -9.32 -6.87
C PHE A 225 -7.54 -10.05 -8.20
N ILE A 226 -8.17 -9.58 -9.28
CA ILE A 226 -8.05 -10.18 -10.61
C ILE A 226 -6.59 -10.20 -11.11
N LEU A 227 -5.77 -9.22 -10.69
CA LEU A 227 -4.35 -9.15 -11.06
C LEU A 227 -3.48 -10.22 -10.38
N GLN A 228 -4.02 -11.02 -9.47
CA GLN A 228 -3.36 -12.23 -8.97
C GLN A 228 -3.32 -13.34 -10.03
N LYS A 229 -4.15 -13.25 -11.07
CA LYS A 229 -4.24 -14.21 -12.16
C LYS A 229 -4.20 -13.47 -13.50
N PRO A 230 -3.02 -13.17 -14.04
CA PRO A 230 -2.85 -12.31 -15.23
C PRO A 230 -3.68 -12.74 -16.43
N ARG A 231 -3.87 -14.04 -16.65
CA ARG A 231 -4.75 -14.53 -17.72
C ARG A 231 -6.19 -14.03 -17.58
N TYR A 232 -6.77 -14.13 -16.36
CA TYR A 232 -8.14 -13.63 -16.13
C TYR A 232 -8.21 -12.10 -16.19
N ALA A 233 -7.11 -11.41 -15.85
CA ALA A 233 -7.02 -9.97 -16.07
C ALA A 233 -7.14 -9.64 -17.56
N ILE A 234 -6.40 -10.33 -18.45
CA ILE A 234 -6.50 -10.17 -19.90
C ILE A 234 -7.94 -10.51 -20.38
N GLU A 235 -8.51 -11.62 -19.92
CA GLU A 235 -9.88 -11.99 -20.28
C GLU A 235 -10.90 -10.90 -19.92
N SER A 236 -10.67 -10.17 -18.83
CA SER A 236 -11.54 -9.06 -18.41
C SER A 236 -11.34 -7.77 -19.22
N MET A 237 -10.23 -7.65 -19.96
CA MET A 237 -9.94 -6.50 -20.82
C MET A 237 -10.68 -6.57 -22.19
N TYR A 238 -11.46 -7.60 -22.45
CA TYR A 238 -12.24 -7.78 -23.68
C TYR A 238 -13.04 -6.53 -24.10
N TYR A 239 -13.50 -5.73 -23.13
CA TYR A 239 -14.32 -4.56 -23.42
C TYR A 239 -13.54 -3.32 -23.89
N ILE A 240 -12.21 -3.34 -23.78
CA ILE A 240 -11.34 -2.20 -24.08
C ILE A 240 -10.26 -2.52 -25.12
N LEU A 241 -10.07 -3.79 -25.43
CA LEU A 241 -9.14 -4.26 -26.47
C LEU A 241 -9.84 -4.38 -27.82
N THR A 242 -9.10 -4.23 -28.91
CA THR A 242 -9.54 -4.71 -30.22
C THR A 242 -9.56 -6.23 -30.25
N ASP A 243 -10.29 -6.82 -31.21
CA ASP A 243 -10.34 -8.28 -31.35
C ASP A 243 -8.96 -8.89 -31.65
N GLU A 244 -8.10 -8.17 -32.37
CA GLU A 244 -6.74 -8.56 -32.69
C GLU A 244 -5.85 -8.54 -31.42
N GLU A 245 -5.84 -7.43 -30.69
CA GLU A 245 -5.08 -7.30 -29.43
C GLU A 245 -5.50 -8.37 -28.42
N TYR A 246 -6.82 -8.60 -28.29
CA TYR A 246 -7.35 -9.59 -27.36
C TYR A 246 -6.89 -11.01 -27.70
N LYS A 247 -6.93 -11.40 -28.97
CA LYS A 247 -6.45 -12.70 -29.43
C LYS A 247 -4.96 -12.86 -29.26
N GLU A 248 -4.17 -11.81 -29.58
CA GLU A 248 -2.72 -11.81 -29.41
C GLU A 248 -2.35 -12.03 -27.95
N MET A 249 -2.94 -11.23 -27.05
CA MET A 249 -2.64 -11.33 -25.61
C MET A 249 -3.04 -12.69 -25.02
N LEU A 250 -4.18 -13.28 -25.41
CA LEU A 250 -4.62 -14.59 -24.91
C LEU A 250 -3.78 -15.76 -25.40
N ASN A 251 -3.19 -15.65 -26.60
CA ASN A 251 -2.37 -16.69 -27.23
C ASN A 251 -0.89 -16.61 -26.84
N ALA A 252 -0.50 -15.57 -26.11
CA ALA A 252 0.86 -15.42 -25.60
C ALA A 252 1.21 -16.44 -24.51
N ASP A 253 2.48 -16.64 -24.25
CA ASP A 253 2.94 -17.48 -23.16
C ASP A 253 2.59 -16.88 -21.79
N TYR A 254 2.33 -17.75 -20.82
CA TYR A 254 1.93 -17.34 -19.47
C TYR A 254 2.92 -16.35 -18.82
N GLN A 255 4.21 -16.53 -19.05
CA GLN A 255 5.26 -15.66 -18.54
C GLN A 255 5.21 -14.24 -19.09
N ASP A 256 4.62 -14.04 -20.28
CA ASP A 256 4.52 -12.73 -20.94
C ASP A 256 3.27 -11.93 -20.52
N TYR A 257 2.30 -12.57 -19.90
CA TYR A 257 1.03 -11.91 -19.55
C TYR A 257 1.21 -10.64 -18.72
N SER A 258 2.09 -10.66 -17.73
CA SER A 258 2.35 -9.48 -16.90
C SER A 258 2.89 -8.31 -17.73
N LYS A 259 3.85 -8.59 -18.61
CA LYS A 259 4.44 -7.60 -19.50
C LYS A 259 3.40 -7.02 -20.46
N LEU A 260 2.60 -7.88 -21.10
CA LEU A 260 1.56 -7.44 -22.03
C LEU A 260 0.52 -6.54 -21.37
N ILE A 261 0.08 -6.87 -20.16
CA ILE A 261 -0.83 -6.02 -19.38
C ILE A 261 -0.17 -4.66 -19.09
N ILE A 262 1.06 -4.66 -18.58
CA ILE A 262 1.77 -3.43 -18.23
C ILE A 262 2.01 -2.57 -19.47
N ASP A 263 2.44 -3.15 -20.59
CA ASP A 263 2.71 -2.43 -21.84
C ASP A 263 1.42 -1.82 -22.45
N TYR A 264 0.30 -2.51 -22.34
CA TYR A 264 -1.00 -1.97 -22.76
C TYR A 264 -1.34 -0.74 -21.90
N TRP A 265 -1.32 -0.88 -20.58
CA TRP A 265 -1.73 0.18 -19.67
C TRP A 265 -0.75 1.35 -19.63
N LYS A 266 0.53 1.13 -19.94
CA LYS A 266 1.51 2.20 -20.10
C LYS A 266 1.11 3.21 -21.17
N ARG A 267 0.42 2.77 -22.24
CA ARG A 267 -0.10 3.67 -23.29
C ARG A 267 -1.31 4.50 -22.82
N GLN A 268 -1.97 4.07 -21.76
CA GLN A 268 -3.15 4.70 -21.18
C GLN A 268 -2.86 5.37 -19.82
N ASP A 269 -1.58 5.55 -19.50
CA ASP A 269 -1.16 6.05 -18.20
C ASP A 269 -1.35 7.57 -18.10
N PRO A 270 -2.17 8.05 -17.14
CA PRO A 270 -2.33 9.49 -16.90
C PRO A 270 -1.11 10.14 -16.22
N THR A 271 -0.21 9.32 -15.61
CA THR A 271 0.98 9.80 -14.87
C THR A 271 2.22 8.98 -15.24
N PRO A 272 2.69 9.05 -16.51
CA PRO A 272 3.73 8.17 -17.06
C PRO A 272 5.10 8.36 -16.40
N GLU A 273 5.27 9.36 -15.55
CA GLU A 273 6.49 9.58 -14.77
C GLU A 273 6.64 8.59 -13.59
N THR A 274 5.62 7.79 -13.29
CA THR A 274 5.70 6.75 -12.25
C THR A 274 5.18 5.40 -12.76
N PRO A 275 5.68 4.27 -12.27
CA PRO A 275 5.18 2.95 -12.66
C PRO A 275 3.77 2.61 -12.15
N TYR A 276 3.25 3.37 -11.18
CA TYR A 276 1.88 3.20 -10.71
C TYR A 276 0.92 3.88 -11.68
N ASN A 277 0.06 3.09 -12.30
CA ASN A 277 -0.91 3.54 -13.29
C ASN A 277 -2.31 3.57 -12.66
N GLU A 278 -2.84 4.76 -12.45
CA GLU A 278 -4.14 5.00 -11.83
C GLU A 278 -5.29 4.49 -12.70
N ALA A 279 -5.17 4.59 -14.03
CA ALA A 279 -6.20 4.09 -14.95
C ALA A 279 -6.29 2.57 -14.91
N MET A 280 -5.15 1.87 -14.90
CA MET A 280 -5.09 0.42 -14.71
C MET A 280 -5.69 0.00 -13.36
N ALA A 281 -5.31 0.69 -12.30
CA ALA A 281 -5.79 0.40 -10.95
C ALA A 281 -7.32 0.54 -10.86
N GLU A 282 -7.86 1.63 -11.39
CA GLU A 282 -9.30 1.89 -11.38
C GLU A 282 -10.06 0.88 -12.25
N TYR A 283 -9.57 0.57 -13.45
CA TYR A 283 -10.20 -0.43 -14.31
C TYR A 283 -10.32 -1.78 -13.62
N PHE A 284 -9.24 -2.31 -13.09
CA PHE A 284 -9.25 -3.63 -12.46
C PHE A 284 -9.99 -3.64 -11.11
N LYS A 285 -10.05 -2.53 -10.40
CA LYS A 285 -10.93 -2.36 -9.25
C LYS A 285 -12.42 -2.49 -9.63
N ARG A 286 -12.82 -1.92 -10.76
CA ARG A 286 -14.18 -2.09 -11.30
C ARG A 286 -14.44 -3.52 -11.76
N VAL A 287 -13.44 -4.18 -12.35
CA VAL A 287 -13.51 -5.60 -12.70
C VAL A 287 -13.75 -6.46 -11.45
N ASP A 288 -13.00 -6.24 -10.39
CA ASP A 288 -13.20 -6.94 -9.11
C ASP A 288 -14.59 -6.71 -8.55
N PHE A 289 -15.05 -5.46 -8.56
CA PHE A 289 -16.40 -5.14 -8.11
C PHE A 289 -17.45 -5.90 -8.92
N ALA A 290 -17.35 -5.89 -10.24
CA ALA A 290 -18.26 -6.62 -11.11
C ALA A 290 -18.20 -8.14 -10.86
N LEU A 291 -16.99 -8.69 -10.72
CA LEU A 291 -16.76 -10.09 -10.43
C LEU A 291 -17.47 -10.57 -9.16
N PHE A 292 -17.45 -9.76 -8.12
CA PHE A 292 -17.99 -10.16 -6.81
C PHE A 292 -19.46 -9.80 -6.63
N ASN A 293 -19.97 -8.75 -7.28
CA ASN A 293 -21.31 -8.19 -6.99
C ASN A 293 -22.36 -8.50 -8.07
N PHE A 294 -21.99 -8.87 -9.29
CA PHE A 294 -22.97 -9.10 -10.37
C PHE A 294 -23.11 -10.56 -10.77
N LYS A 295 -22.66 -11.49 -9.93
CA LYS A 295 -22.94 -12.92 -10.13
C LYS A 295 -24.41 -13.23 -9.92
N THR A 296 -24.94 -14.12 -10.76
CA THR A 296 -26.27 -14.69 -10.61
C THR A 296 -26.21 -16.21 -10.62
N PHE A 297 -27.33 -16.88 -10.44
CA PHE A 297 -27.37 -18.34 -10.54
C PHE A 297 -27.04 -18.84 -11.95
N SER A 298 -27.49 -18.14 -12.99
CA SER A 298 -27.22 -18.45 -14.39
C SER A 298 -25.84 -17.94 -14.84
N ASP A 299 -25.40 -16.75 -14.39
CA ASP A 299 -24.13 -16.13 -14.76
C ASP A 299 -23.16 -16.12 -13.56
N LYS A 300 -22.32 -17.16 -13.45
CA LYS A 300 -21.34 -17.28 -12.38
C LYS A 300 -20.17 -16.28 -12.48
N ASN A 301 -20.02 -15.63 -13.63
CA ASN A 301 -18.99 -14.62 -13.87
C ASN A 301 -19.62 -13.23 -14.01
N GLY A 302 -19.61 -12.45 -12.92
CA GLY A 302 -20.18 -11.11 -12.89
C GLY A 302 -19.58 -10.13 -13.90
N VAL A 303 -18.33 -10.35 -14.32
CA VAL A 303 -17.65 -9.54 -15.36
C VAL A 303 -18.37 -9.62 -16.71
N LYS A 304 -18.90 -10.79 -17.07
CA LYS A 304 -19.56 -11.06 -18.36
C LYS A 304 -21.04 -10.67 -18.40
N THR A 305 -21.61 -10.23 -17.28
CA THR A 305 -23.01 -9.76 -17.25
C THR A 305 -23.13 -8.36 -17.85
N ASP A 306 -24.34 -8.00 -18.30
CA ASP A 306 -24.60 -6.65 -18.84
C ASP A 306 -24.34 -5.55 -17.80
N LYS A 307 -24.71 -5.79 -16.53
CA LYS A 307 -24.36 -4.88 -15.41
C LYS A 307 -22.86 -4.79 -15.21
N GLY A 308 -22.15 -5.94 -15.28
CA GLY A 308 -20.70 -5.97 -15.17
C GLY A 308 -20.04 -5.15 -16.25
N LYS A 309 -20.45 -5.33 -17.51
CA LYS A 309 -19.96 -4.54 -18.65
C LYS A 309 -20.13 -3.04 -18.42
N VAL A 310 -21.34 -2.61 -18.06
CA VAL A 310 -21.63 -1.18 -17.85
C VAL A 310 -20.82 -0.64 -16.69
N TYR A 311 -20.73 -1.36 -15.57
CA TYR A 311 -19.96 -0.92 -14.41
C TYR A 311 -18.46 -0.83 -14.69
N ILE A 312 -17.89 -1.79 -15.40
CA ILE A 312 -16.46 -1.78 -15.77
C ILE A 312 -16.15 -0.57 -16.64
N LEU A 313 -16.98 -0.30 -17.64
CA LEU A 313 -16.75 0.78 -18.60
C LEU A 313 -17.01 2.18 -18.01
N PHE A 314 -18.07 2.33 -17.22
CA PHE A 314 -18.56 3.64 -16.78
C PHE A 314 -18.42 3.90 -15.26
N GLY A 315 -18.02 2.88 -14.48
CA GLY A 315 -17.86 2.99 -13.03
C GLY A 315 -19.18 2.95 -12.28
N GLN A 316 -19.16 3.49 -11.06
CA GLN A 316 -20.33 3.53 -10.20
C GLN A 316 -21.38 4.52 -10.73
N PRO A 317 -22.66 4.14 -10.87
CA PRO A 317 -23.72 5.07 -11.25
C PRO A 317 -23.95 6.13 -10.16
N THR A 318 -24.37 7.33 -10.57
CA THR A 318 -24.72 8.43 -9.65
C THR A 318 -25.93 8.07 -8.76
N SER A 319 -26.88 7.31 -9.32
CA SER A 319 -28.02 6.77 -8.58
C SER A 319 -28.58 5.52 -9.28
N ILE A 320 -29.18 4.66 -8.50
CA ILE A 320 -29.87 3.44 -8.96
C ILE A 320 -31.33 3.53 -8.53
N GLU A 321 -32.25 3.41 -9.50
CA GLU A 321 -33.68 3.31 -9.24
C GLU A 321 -34.14 1.88 -9.54
N LYS A 322 -34.95 1.31 -8.65
CA LYS A 322 -35.55 -0.01 -8.87
C LYS A 322 -37.06 0.15 -9.09
N LYS A 323 -37.60 -0.52 -10.10
CA LYS A 323 -39.02 -0.54 -10.40
C LYS A 323 -39.46 -1.97 -10.61
N LEU A 324 -40.57 -2.33 -9.99
CA LEU A 324 -41.25 -3.61 -10.19
C LEU A 324 -42.46 -3.37 -11.09
N LYS A 325 -42.59 -4.12 -12.16
CA LYS A 325 -43.74 -4.05 -13.08
C LYS A 325 -44.13 -5.45 -13.46
N GLU A 326 -45.33 -5.88 -13.04
CA GLU A 326 -45.80 -7.25 -13.15
C GLU A 326 -44.81 -8.21 -12.47
N ASP A 327 -44.25 -9.20 -13.19
CA ASP A 327 -43.24 -10.13 -12.66
C ASP A 327 -41.82 -9.73 -13.01
N ASP A 328 -41.62 -8.54 -13.61
CA ASP A 328 -40.32 -8.07 -14.09
C ASP A 328 -39.75 -7.02 -13.14
N THR A 329 -38.47 -7.14 -12.82
CA THR A 329 -37.69 -6.15 -12.06
C THR A 329 -36.86 -5.30 -13.01
N TYR A 330 -36.97 -4.00 -12.89
CA TYR A 330 -36.17 -3.04 -13.65
C TYR A 330 -35.21 -2.33 -12.72
N GLU A 331 -33.95 -2.17 -13.16
CA GLU A 331 -32.97 -1.27 -12.54
C GLU A 331 -32.55 -0.21 -13.56
N ILE A 332 -32.63 1.06 -13.16
CA ILE A 332 -32.23 2.20 -13.96
C ILE A 332 -31.00 2.81 -13.31
N TRP A 333 -29.88 2.73 -13.99
CA TRP A 333 -28.60 3.29 -13.54
C TRP A 333 -28.40 4.66 -14.19
N ASN A 334 -28.38 5.70 -13.38
CA ASN A 334 -28.19 7.07 -13.83
C ASN A 334 -26.72 7.49 -13.72
N TYR A 335 -26.14 7.94 -14.81
CA TYR A 335 -24.80 8.53 -14.88
C TYR A 335 -24.91 10.00 -15.28
N LYS A 336 -25.19 10.87 -14.29
CA LYS A 336 -25.45 12.31 -14.53
C LYS A 336 -24.29 12.98 -15.26
N HIS A 337 -23.03 12.67 -14.88
CA HIS A 337 -21.84 13.25 -15.50
C HIS A 337 -21.63 12.86 -16.96
N LEU A 338 -22.28 11.79 -17.44
CA LEU A 338 -22.22 11.33 -18.82
C LEU A 338 -23.52 11.63 -19.59
N ASN A 339 -24.54 12.20 -18.93
CA ASN A 339 -25.89 12.36 -19.50
C ASN A 339 -26.45 11.03 -20.04
N LYS A 340 -26.21 9.92 -19.33
CA LYS A 340 -26.63 8.58 -19.76
C LYS A 340 -27.43 7.86 -18.69
N LYS A 341 -28.43 7.09 -19.15
CA LYS A 341 -29.14 6.11 -18.31
C LYS A 341 -29.08 4.75 -18.96
N PHE A 342 -28.79 3.73 -18.16
CA PHE A 342 -28.82 2.33 -18.58
C PHE A 342 -29.99 1.65 -17.88
N ILE A 343 -30.88 1.02 -18.65
CA ILE A 343 -32.07 0.36 -18.13
C ILE A 343 -31.88 -1.15 -18.29
N PHE A 344 -31.89 -1.83 -17.15
CA PHE A 344 -31.77 -3.28 -17.08
C PHE A 344 -33.12 -3.89 -16.68
N GLN A 345 -33.45 -5.05 -17.26
CA GLN A 345 -34.62 -5.85 -16.94
C GLN A 345 -34.18 -7.25 -16.48
N SER A 346 -34.77 -7.75 -15.42
CA SER A 346 -34.68 -9.14 -14.99
C SER A 346 -36.09 -9.77 -15.01
N LYS A 347 -36.20 -10.89 -15.70
CA LYS A 347 -37.42 -11.71 -15.69
C LYS A 347 -37.30 -12.77 -14.63
N SER A 348 -38.33 -12.89 -13.76
CA SER A 348 -38.39 -13.94 -12.73
C SER A 348 -37.13 -14.04 -11.84
N ASN A 349 -36.52 -12.90 -11.47
CA ASN A 349 -35.32 -12.79 -10.68
C ASN A 349 -34.05 -13.50 -11.24
N ASP A 350 -33.99 -13.69 -12.54
CA ASP A 350 -32.82 -14.18 -13.26
C ASP A 350 -31.79 -13.04 -13.51
N SER A 351 -30.84 -13.25 -14.43
CA SER A 351 -29.85 -12.24 -14.76
C SER A 351 -30.47 -10.98 -15.35
N PHE A 352 -29.93 -9.82 -14.95
CA PHE A 352 -30.34 -8.55 -15.53
C PHE A 352 -29.77 -8.37 -16.94
N LYS A 353 -30.62 -8.08 -17.90
CA LYS A 353 -30.25 -7.77 -19.30
C LYS A 353 -30.39 -6.28 -19.55
N LEU A 354 -29.41 -5.69 -20.24
CA LEU A 354 -29.50 -4.30 -20.71
C LEU A 354 -30.50 -4.22 -21.85
N ILE A 355 -31.59 -3.49 -21.65
CA ILE A 355 -32.66 -3.37 -22.66
C ILE A 355 -32.68 -2.01 -23.34
N GLU A 356 -32.13 -0.96 -22.68
CA GLU A 356 -32.18 0.39 -23.24
C GLU A 356 -31.01 1.24 -22.70
N ILE A 357 -30.49 2.11 -23.56
CA ILE A 357 -29.56 3.18 -23.23
C ILE A 357 -30.19 4.49 -23.64
N GLN A 358 -30.41 5.40 -22.69
CA GLN A 358 -30.94 6.73 -22.94
C GLN A 358 -29.80 7.75 -22.83
N GLU A 359 -29.68 8.64 -23.82
CA GLU A 359 -28.71 9.75 -23.84
C GLU A 359 -29.43 11.09 -23.82
N GLY A 360 -28.77 12.11 -23.28
CA GLY A 360 -29.33 13.49 -23.26
C GLY A 360 -30.46 13.71 -22.28
N VAL A 361 -30.56 12.92 -21.22
CA VAL A 361 -31.60 13.04 -20.21
C VAL A 361 -31.09 13.95 -19.09
N ASN A 362 -31.52 15.21 -19.10
CA ASN A 362 -31.32 16.18 -18.00
C ASN A 362 -32.17 15.82 -16.77
#